data_3369680bf4d03e383de30b85aeec4581
#
_entry.id   3369680bf4d03e383de30b85aeec4581
#
_cell.length_a   1.000
_cell.length_b   1.000
_cell.length_c   1.000
_cell.angle_alpha   90.00
_cell.angle_beta   90.00
_cell.angle_gamma   90.00
#
_symmetry.space_group_name_H-M   'P 1'
#
loop_
_entity.id
_entity.type
_entity.pdbx_description
1 polymer ?
#
loop_
_entity_poly.entity_id
_entity_poly.type
_entity_poly.pdbx_seq_one_letter_code
_entity_poly.pdbx_strand_id
1 'polypeptide(L)'
;MCGCQHKVLFGLSGGERGLYKTTDGGETWTHVLKGADEWTGVTSLLIDPRNPDKLYAATWSRQRTIAAYVGTNEGAGIHTSDDGGETWTELKTYLPSGNMGKIGMAISPMNPDVLYATIETDNRKGGFYRSSDQGASWTKMSDEVGGGTGPHYYQEIFADQHQFDRVYIASNYSKVSDDGGKTWTPINTKRKHVDDHAMAFHPTDPDFVLMGSDGGIYMSHDRMANWRYMANLPLTQFYKVAPDDGKPFYTVYAGAQDNSTQGGPSRTNREEGIKNKDWFLTLGGDGHQRLLSQATQILCTLSGSKVIW
;
A
#
# COMPACT_ATOMS: atom_id res chain seq x y z
N MET A 1 -6.47 -15.35 9.23
CA MET A 1 -5.26 -15.68 8.45
C MET A 1 -4.38 -14.45 8.30
N CYS A 2 -3.09 -14.60 8.20
CA CYS A 2 -2.15 -13.50 8.00
C CYS A 2 -1.24 -13.81 6.82
N GLY A 3 -1.20 -12.93 5.82
CA GLY A 3 -0.25 -12.98 4.72
C GLY A 3 1.10 -12.46 5.20
N CYS A 4 2.15 -13.25 5.09
CA CYS A 4 3.50 -12.86 5.49
C CYS A 4 4.39 -12.67 4.27
N GLN A 5 4.55 -11.41 3.89
CA GLN A 5 5.72 -10.95 3.14
C GLN A 5 6.75 -10.53 4.17
N HIS A 6 7.56 -11.43 4.63
CA HIS A 6 8.42 -11.18 5.77
C HIS A 6 9.31 -9.96 5.58
N LYS A 7 9.53 -9.23 6.67
CA LYS A 7 10.57 -8.21 6.83
C LYS A 7 11.90 -8.74 6.31
N VAL A 8 12.19 -8.45 5.06
CA VAL A 8 13.53 -8.63 4.54
C VAL A 8 14.28 -7.37 4.90
N LEU A 9 15.11 -7.47 5.90
CA LEU A 9 16.17 -6.50 6.10
C LEU A 9 17.05 -6.58 4.84
N PHE A 10 16.84 -5.66 3.90
CA PHE A 10 17.67 -5.48 2.69
C PHE A 10 17.92 -6.74 1.83
N GLY A 11 16.83 -7.42 1.41
CA GLY A 11 16.96 -8.36 0.29
C GLY A 11 17.64 -9.68 0.57
N LEU A 12 17.81 -10.07 1.82
CA LEU A 12 18.30 -11.38 2.15
C LEU A 12 17.23 -12.43 1.83
N SER A 13 17.63 -13.51 1.17
CA SER A 13 16.83 -14.73 1.02
C SER A 13 16.57 -15.35 2.40
N GLY A 14 15.46 -16.04 2.52
CA GLY A 14 15.14 -16.79 3.72
C GLY A 14 13.94 -16.24 4.48
N GLY A 15 13.57 -16.97 5.49
CA GLY A 15 12.35 -16.78 6.23
C GLY A 15 11.24 -17.67 5.68
N GLU A 16 10.28 -17.91 6.52
CA GLU A 16 9.13 -18.75 6.19
C GLU A 16 8.04 -17.85 5.57
N ARG A 17 8.19 -17.49 4.29
CA ARG A 17 7.20 -16.70 3.55
C ARG A 17 6.00 -17.57 3.19
N GLY A 18 4.83 -16.94 3.10
CA GLY A 18 3.62 -17.63 2.69
C GLY A 18 2.39 -17.15 3.44
N LEU A 19 1.39 -18.01 3.55
CA LEU A 19 0.16 -17.75 4.28
C LEU A 19 0.09 -18.61 5.53
N TYR A 20 -0.22 -17.99 6.64
CA TYR A 20 -0.36 -18.64 7.93
C TYR A 20 -1.79 -18.53 8.45
N LYS A 21 -2.27 -19.61 9.08
CA LYS A 21 -3.59 -19.72 9.69
C LYS A 21 -3.43 -20.03 11.18
N THR A 22 -4.24 -19.36 11.99
CA THR A 22 -4.45 -19.70 13.40
C THR A 22 -5.91 -20.03 13.63
N THR A 23 -6.20 -20.92 14.57
CA THR A 23 -7.54 -21.30 15.03
C THR A 23 -7.71 -21.12 16.54
N ASP A 24 -6.66 -20.66 17.23
CA ASP A 24 -6.58 -20.49 18.68
C ASP A 24 -6.31 -19.04 19.11
N GLY A 25 -6.65 -18.08 18.25
CA GLY A 25 -6.48 -16.65 18.56
C GLY A 25 -5.05 -16.14 18.42
N GLY A 26 -4.18 -16.87 17.73
CA GLY A 26 -2.80 -16.47 17.45
C GLY A 26 -1.76 -17.12 18.36
N GLU A 27 -2.16 -18.07 19.21
CA GLU A 27 -1.23 -18.83 20.07
C GLU A 27 -0.35 -19.76 19.21
N THR A 28 -0.96 -20.43 18.22
CA THR A 28 -0.24 -21.24 17.25
C THR A 28 -0.58 -20.86 15.81
N TRP A 29 0.36 -21.10 14.89
CA TRP A 29 0.23 -20.75 13.48
C TRP A 29 0.65 -21.92 12.59
N THR A 30 -0.21 -22.29 11.65
CA THR A 30 0.06 -23.30 10.63
C THR A 30 0.37 -22.64 9.30
N HIS A 31 1.46 -23.06 8.64
CA HIS A 31 1.83 -22.58 7.32
C HIS A 31 0.98 -23.31 6.26
N VAL A 32 -0.06 -22.65 5.76
CA VAL A 32 -1.09 -23.27 4.91
C VAL A 32 -0.89 -23.05 3.40
N LEU A 33 -0.16 -22.01 2.99
CA LEU A 33 0.25 -21.83 1.59
C LEU A 33 1.72 -21.42 1.55
N LYS A 34 2.56 -22.31 1.09
CA LYS A 34 4.00 -22.09 0.90
C LYS A 34 4.24 -21.44 -0.45
N GLY A 35 5.21 -20.53 -0.52
CA GLY A 35 5.72 -20.02 -1.79
C GLY A 35 6.44 -21.10 -2.61
N ALA A 36 6.55 -20.88 -3.91
CA ALA A 36 7.27 -21.78 -4.82
C ALA A 36 8.78 -21.82 -4.52
N ASP A 37 9.32 -20.76 -3.95
CA ASP A 37 10.72 -20.60 -3.55
C ASP A 37 10.86 -19.74 -2.29
N GLU A 38 12.09 -19.54 -1.81
CA GLU A 38 12.40 -18.71 -0.64
C GLU A 38 12.11 -17.21 -0.80
N TRP A 39 11.83 -16.75 -2.01
CA TRP A 39 11.53 -15.37 -2.36
C TRP A 39 10.03 -15.10 -2.46
N THR A 40 9.22 -16.17 -2.53
CA THR A 40 7.79 -16.10 -2.78
C THR A 40 6.99 -16.01 -1.49
N GLY A 41 6.18 -14.96 -1.36
CA GLY A 41 5.25 -14.78 -0.25
C GLY A 41 3.85 -14.43 -0.73
N VAL A 42 2.88 -14.32 0.18
CA VAL A 42 1.50 -13.93 -0.12
C VAL A 42 1.33 -12.43 0.10
N THR A 43 0.81 -11.73 -0.91
CA THR A 43 0.60 -10.27 -0.88
C THR A 43 -0.86 -9.86 -0.78
N SER A 44 -1.77 -10.72 -1.20
CA SER A 44 -3.21 -10.45 -1.14
C SER A 44 -3.95 -11.70 -0.71
N LEU A 45 -4.97 -11.55 0.14
CA LEU A 45 -5.86 -12.60 0.59
C LEU A 45 -7.30 -12.07 0.58
N LEU A 46 -8.18 -12.79 -0.11
CA LEU A 46 -9.61 -12.52 -0.13
C LEU A 46 -10.37 -13.70 0.45
N ILE A 47 -11.48 -13.41 1.12
CA ILE A 47 -12.42 -14.38 1.65
C ILE A 47 -13.77 -14.11 1.00
N ASP A 48 -14.42 -15.14 0.45
CA ASP A 48 -15.80 -14.98 -0.03
C ASP A 48 -16.72 -14.67 1.16
N PRO A 49 -17.42 -13.54 1.17
CA PRO A 49 -18.26 -13.14 2.30
C PRO A 49 -19.44 -14.08 2.56
N ARG A 50 -19.79 -14.94 1.59
CA ARG A 50 -20.86 -15.95 1.70
C ARG A 50 -20.38 -17.29 2.24
N ASN A 51 -19.09 -17.59 2.02
CA ASN A 51 -18.48 -18.86 2.39
C ASN A 51 -17.04 -18.65 2.89
N PRO A 52 -16.79 -18.72 4.20
CA PRO A 52 -15.45 -18.49 4.77
C PRO A 52 -14.42 -19.56 4.39
N ASP A 53 -14.84 -20.72 3.86
CA ASP A 53 -13.95 -21.75 3.37
C ASP A 53 -13.44 -21.47 1.95
N LYS A 54 -14.11 -20.55 1.21
CA LYS A 54 -13.68 -20.10 -0.11
C LYS A 54 -12.72 -18.93 -0.01
N LEU A 55 -11.47 -19.17 -0.39
CA LEU A 55 -10.38 -18.20 -0.27
C LEU A 55 -9.68 -18.00 -1.60
N TYR A 56 -9.10 -16.82 -1.77
CA TYR A 56 -8.20 -16.50 -2.89
C TYR A 56 -6.95 -15.83 -2.36
N ALA A 57 -5.78 -16.26 -2.83
CA ALA A 57 -4.50 -15.71 -2.42
C ALA A 57 -3.65 -15.37 -3.64
N ALA A 58 -3.00 -14.21 -3.64
CA ALA A 58 -1.98 -13.87 -4.62
C ALA A 58 -0.60 -14.07 -4.03
N THR A 59 0.25 -14.81 -4.73
CA THR A 59 1.66 -14.95 -4.41
C THR A 59 2.50 -13.99 -5.22
N TRP A 60 3.65 -13.61 -4.69
CA TRP A 60 4.62 -12.75 -5.33
C TRP A 60 6.04 -13.16 -4.96
N SER A 61 6.86 -13.46 -5.96
CA SER A 61 8.28 -13.72 -5.78
C SER A 61 9.05 -12.42 -6.00
N ARG A 62 9.69 -11.93 -4.94
CA ARG A 62 10.39 -10.65 -4.93
C ARG A 62 11.78 -10.76 -4.34
N GLN A 63 12.77 -10.33 -5.12
CA GLN A 63 14.14 -10.16 -4.66
C GLN A 63 14.52 -8.69 -4.73
N ARG A 64 15.07 -8.15 -3.65
CA ARG A 64 15.58 -6.79 -3.63
C ARG A 64 16.90 -6.74 -2.86
N THR A 65 17.94 -6.28 -3.54
CA THR A 65 19.26 -6.02 -2.96
C THR A 65 19.60 -4.54 -3.17
N ILE A 66 20.76 -4.10 -2.67
CA ILE A 66 21.27 -2.75 -2.95
C ILE A 66 21.54 -2.56 -4.46
N ALA A 67 21.93 -3.63 -5.14
CA ALA A 67 22.35 -3.58 -6.55
C ALA A 67 21.25 -3.97 -7.54
N ALA A 68 20.21 -4.70 -7.11
CA ALA A 68 19.21 -5.25 -8.01
C ALA A 68 17.83 -5.37 -7.39
N TYR A 69 16.82 -5.21 -8.23
CA TYR A 69 15.42 -5.49 -7.94
C TYR A 69 14.86 -6.45 -9.00
N VAL A 70 14.35 -7.59 -8.56
CA VAL A 70 13.60 -8.54 -9.38
C VAL A 70 12.19 -8.63 -8.80
N GLY A 71 11.21 -8.15 -9.55
CA GLY A 71 9.81 -8.06 -9.12
C GLY A 71 8.87 -9.01 -9.86
N THR A 72 9.38 -9.76 -10.84
CA THR A 72 8.62 -10.73 -11.64
C THR A 72 9.35 -12.06 -11.65
N ASN A 73 8.65 -13.16 -11.34
CA ASN A 73 9.23 -14.48 -11.31
C ASN A 73 8.14 -15.56 -11.41
N GLU A 74 8.52 -16.82 -11.67
CA GLU A 74 7.62 -17.97 -11.80
C GLU A 74 6.80 -18.28 -10.53
N GLY A 75 7.24 -17.83 -9.36
CA GLY A 75 6.53 -18.04 -8.10
C GLY A 75 5.31 -17.12 -7.86
N ALA A 76 5.04 -16.17 -8.75
CA ALA A 76 3.87 -15.30 -8.64
C ALA A 76 2.66 -15.92 -9.32
N GLY A 77 1.50 -15.89 -8.67
CA GLY A 77 0.27 -16.48 -9.19
C GLY A 77 -0.95 -16.21 -8.31
N ILE A 78 -2.12 -16.61 -8.81
CA ILE A 78 -3.37 -16.58 -8.05
C ILE A 78 -3.76 -17.99 -7.66
N HIS A 79 -4.09 -18.19 -6.41
CA HIS A 79 -4.47 -19.47 -5.83
C HIS A 79 -5.85 -19.38 -5.20
N THR A 80 -6.61 -20.50 -5.24
CA THR A 80 -7.91 -20.63 -4.56
C THR A 80 -7.91 -21.84 -3.64
N SER A 81 -8.67 -21.72 -2.56
CA SER A 81 -9.01 -22.80 -1.63
C SER A 81 -10.53 -22.88 -1.46
N ASP A 82 -11.05 -24.08 -1.33
CA ASP A 82 -12.47 -24.39 -1.06
C ASP A 82 -12.68 -25.05 0.33
N ASP A 83 -11.63 -25.17 1.12
CA ASP A 83 -11.60 -25.89 2.41
C ASP A 83 -11.00 -25.06 3.55
N GLY A 84 -11.15 -23.74 3.48
CA GLY A 84 -10.65 -22.84 4.52
C GLY A 84 -9.13 -22.74 4.56
N GLY A 85 -8.45 -23.02 3.45
CA GLY A 85 -7.01 -22.89 3.28
C GLY A 85 -6.21 -24.14 3.62
N GLU A 86 -6.84 -25.29 3.75
CA GLU A 86 -6.13 -26.56 3.97
C GLU A 86 -5.44 -27.03 2.68
N THR A 87 -6.12 -26.85 1.53
CA THR A 87 -5.54 -27.13 0.20
C THR A 87 -5.70 -25.93 -0.74
N TRP A 88 -4.77 -25.80 -1.68
CA TRP A 88 -4.73 -24.68 -2.62
C TRP A 88 -4.53 -25.17 -4.04
N THR A 89 -5.27 -24.56 -4.98
CA THR A 89 -5.17 -24.79 -6.43
C THR A 89 -4.80 -23.49 -7.13
N GLU A 90 -3.78 -23.52 -7.98
CA GLU A 90 -3.38 -22.35 -8.77
C GLU A 90 -4.34 -22.14 -9.94
N LEU A 91 -4.80 -20.90 -10.12
CA LEU A 91 -5.67 -20.47 -11.20
C LEU A 91 -4.81 -20.01 -12.38
N LYS A 92 -5.06 -20.59 -13.60
CA LYS A 92 -4.24 -20.29 -14.81
C LYS A 92 -5.08 -19.92 -16.04
N THR A 93 -6.37 -20.17 -16.01
CA THR A 93 -7.23 -20.05 -17.17
C THR A 93 -7.41 -18.60 -17.61
N TYR A 94 -6.89 -18.27 -18.80
CA TYR A 94 -6.91 -16.93 -19.40
C TYR A 94 -6.20 -15.83 -18.61
N LEU A 95 -5.32 -16.20 -17.68
CA LEU A 95 -4.36 -15.27 -17.08
C LEU A 95 -3.17 -15.03 -18.01
N PRO A 96 -2.40 -13.94 -17.85
CA PRO A 96 -1.26 -13.66 -18.72
C PRO A 96 -0.22 -14.76 -18.60
N SER A 97 0.40 -15.10 -19.75
CA SER A 97 1.55 -16.00 -19.80
C SER A 97 2.83 -15.25 -19.50
N GLY A 98 3.80 -15.93 -18.90
CA GLY A 98 5.11 -15.39 -18.52
C GLY A 98 5.21 -15.16 -17.02
N ASN A 99 6.31 -14.58 -16.59
CA ASN A 99 6.53 -14.29 -15.18
C ASN A 99 5.65 -13.13 -14.72
N MET A 100 4.81 -13.41 -13.74
CA MET A 100 4.00 -12.38 -13.10
C MET A 100 4.77 -11.66 -11.99
N GLY A 101 4.43 -10.40 -11.79
CA GLY A 101 4.90 -9.58 -10.68
C GLY A 101 3.89 -9.55 -9.53
N LYS A 102 3.85 -8.41 -8.84
CA LYS A 102 2.86 -8.21 -7.77
C LYS A 102 1.44 -8.22 -8.37
N ILE A 103 0.53 -8.89 -7.69
CA ILE A 103 -0.87 -9.01 -8.06
C ILE A 103 -1.71 -8.38 -6.95
N GLY A 104 -2.53 -7.40 -7.32
CA GLY A 104 -3.59 -6.88 -6.47
C GLY A 104 -4.91 -7.55 -6.78
N MET A 105 -5.70 -7.89 -5.77
CA MET A 105 -7.00 -8.54 -5.95
C MET A 105 -8.10 -7.87 -5.15
N ALA A 106 -9.33 -7.90 -5.69
CA ALA A 106 -10.54 -7.54 -4.98
C ALA A 106 -11.69 -8.48 -5.34
N ILE A 107 -12.56 -8.74 -4.38
CA ILE A 107 -13.84 -9.43 -4.58
C ILE A 107 -14.96 -8.39 -4.54
N SER A 108 -15.93 -8.50 -5.46
CA SER A 108 -17.09 -7.61 -5.45
C SER A 108 -17.98 -7.90 -4.23
N PRO A 109 -18.21 -6.93 -3.32
CA PRO A 109 -19.12 -7.15 -2.20
C PRO A 109 -20.57 -7.33 -2.64
N MET A 110 -20.96 -6.78 -3.81
CA MET A 110 -22.30 -6.85 -4.35
C MET A 110 -22.59 -8.14 -5.10
N ASN A 111 -21.55 -8.74 -5.69
CA ASN A 111 -21.65 -10.05 -6.34
C ASN A 111 -20.30 -10.78 -6.17
N PRO A 112 -20.14 -11.59 -5.13
CA PRO A 112 -18.88 -12.29 -4.85
C PRO A 112 -18.45 -13.35 -5.87
N ASP A 113 -19.25 -13.62 -6.90
CA ASP A 113 -18.78 -14.41 -8.06
C ASP A 113 -17.83 -13.60 -8.96
N VAL A 114 -17.81 -12.26 -8.77
CA VAL A 114 -16.96 -11.36 -9.54
C VAL A 114 -15.72 -11.03 -8.75
N LEU A 115 -14.57 -11.34 -9.36
CA LEU A 115 -13.24 -10.99 -8.88
C LEU A 115 -12.55 -10.03 -9.85
N TYR A 116 -11.72 -9.19 -9.31
CA TYR A 116 -10.86 -8.28 -10.05
C TYR A 116 -9.40 -8.54 -9.68
N ALA A 117 -8.50 -8.41 -10.65
CA ALA A 117 -7.07 -8.52 -10.43
C ALA A 117 -6.32 -7.52 -11.31
N THR A 118 -5.34 -6.82 -10.73
CA THR A 118 -4.32 -6.12 -11.50
C THR A 118 -3.04 -6.94 -11.45
N ILE A 119 -2.46 -7.22 -12.61
CA ILE A 119 -1.35 -8.17 -12.77
C ILE A 119 -0.23 -7.51 -13.54
N GLU A 120 0.94 -7.41 -12.92
CA GLU A 120 2.18 -7.05 -13.59
C GLU A 120 2.80 -8.27 -14.27
N THR A 121 3.51 -8.06 -15.38
CA THR A 121 4.32 -9.10 -16.04
C THR A 121 5.65 -8.54 -16.54
N ASP A 122 6.67 -9.39 -16.61
CA ASP A 122 8.01 -9.05 -17.12
C ASP A 122 8.03 -8.56 -18.57
N ASN A 123 7.09 -9.05 -19.37
CA ASN A 123 6.95 -8.72 -20.80
C ASN A 123 6.03 -7.49 -21.04
N ARG A 124 5.59 -6.80 -20.00
CA ARG A 124 4.66 -5.65 -20.06
C ARG A 124 3.30 -5.99 -20.72
N LYS A 125 2.88 -7.23 -20.69
CA LYS A 125 1.57 -7.70 -21.17
C LYS A 125 0.56 -7.89 -20.04
N GLY A 126 0.90 -7.43 -18.84
CA GLY A 126 0.00 -7.35 -17.69
C GLY A 126 -1.23 -6.50 -17.99
N GLY A 127 -2.01 -6.24 -16.98
CA GLY A 127 -3.20 -5.41 -17.09
C GLY A 127 -4.21 -5.66 -15.96
N PHE A 128 -5.39 -5.13 -16.16
CA PHE A 128 -6.52 -5.34 -15.28
C PHE A 128 -7.43 -6.45 -15.82
N TYR A 129 -7.73 -7.42 -14.98
CA TYR A 129 -8.50 -8.62 -15.29
C TYR A 129 -9.76 -8.70 -14.43
N ARG A 130 -10.82 -9.27 -15.00
CA ARG A 130 -12.09 -9.52 -14.31
C ARG A 130 -12.51 -10.98 -14.53
N SER A 131 -12.89 -11.65 -13.47
CA SER A 131 -13.60 -12.93 -13.50
C SER A 131 -15.06 -12.71 -13.11
N SER A 132 -15.97 -13.53 -13.68
CA SER A 132 -17.39 -13.56 -13.30
C SER A 132 -17.86 -14.95 -12.84
N ASP A 133 -16.91 -15.84 -12.59
CA ASP A 133 -17.12 -17.26 -12.30
C ASP A 133 -16.20 -17.72 -11.15
N GLN A 134 -16.02 -16.88 -10.13
CA GLN A 134 -15.21 -17.16 -8.94
C GLN A 134 -13.74 -17.50 -9.25
N GLY A 135 -13.20 -16.90 -10.32
CA GLY A 135 -11.82 -17.09 -10.72
C GLY A 135 -11.56 -18.29 -11.63
N ALA A 136 -12.61 -19.05 -12.03
CA ALA A 136 -12.45 -20.18 -12.93
C ALA A 136 -11.93 -19.74 -14.32
N SER A 137 -12.31 -18.54 -14.76
CA SER A 137 -11.78 -17.91 -15.95
C SER A 137 -11.63 -16.39 -15.78
N TRP A 138 -10.71 -15.79 -16.55
CA TRP A 138 -10.41 -14.37 -16.49
C TRP A 138 -10.47 -13.70 -17.85
N THR A 139 -10.98 -12.49 -17.88
CA THR A 139 -11.02 -11.64 -19.08
C THR A 139 -10.17 -10.40 -18.82
N LYS A 140 -9.22 -10.12 -19.71
CA LYS A 140 -8.46 -8.86 -19.67
C LYS A 140 -9.38 -7.71 -20.07
N MET A 141 -9.51 -6.73 -19.16
CA MET A 141 -10.39 -5.58 -19.35
C MET A 141 -9.63 -4.39 -19.94
N SER A 142 -8.38 -4.17 -19.50
CA SER A 142 -7.53 -3.09 -20.00
C SER A 142 -6.04 -3.40 -19.74
N ASP A 143 -5.17 -2.54 -20.27
CA ASP A 143 -3.72 -2.60 -20.01
C ASP A 143 -3.33 -1.85 -18.73
N GLU A 144 -4.31 -1.42 -17.91
CA GLU A 144 -4.02 -0.68 -16.69
C GLU A 144 -3.36 -1.59 -15.64
N VAL A 145 -2.21 -1.15 -15.17
CA VAL A 145 -1.46 -1.74 -14.07
C VAL A 145 -1.12 -0.63 -13.10
N GLY A 146 -1.48 -0.74 -11.85
CA GLY A 146 -1.22 0.30 -10.85
C GLY A 146 0.27 0.62 -10.69
N GLY A 147 0.55 1.85 -10.26
CA GLY A 147 1.88 2.25 -9.83
C GLY A 147 2.77 2.89 -10.89
N GLY A 148 2.78 4.22 -10.96
CA GLY A 148 3.66 4.98 -11.84
C GLY A 148 5.16 4.81 -11.53
N THR A 149 5.53 4.51 -10.27
CA THR A 149 6.91 4.24 -9.82
C THR A 149 7.26 2.76 -9.79
N GLY A 150 6.29 1.92 -10.13
CA GLY A 150 6.42 0.47 -10.15
C GLY A 150 5.50 -0.23 -9.15
N PRO A 151 5.01 -1.41 -9.50
CA PRO A 151 4.00 -2.13 -8.72
C PRO A 151 4.51 -2.66 -7.38
N HIS A 152 5.81 -2.58 -7.10
CA HIS A 152 6.39 -3.02 -5.84
C HIS A 152 5.91 -2.23 -4.60
N TYR A 153 5.39 -1.01 -4.78
CA TYR A 153 4.75 -0.22 -3.71
C TYR A 153 3.24 -0.25 -3.80
N TYR A 154 2.69 -0.41 -4.99
CA TYR A 154 1.27 -0.27 -5.29
C TYR A 154 0.68 -1.60 -5.77
N GLN A 155 -0.45 -1.63 -6.40
CA GLN A 155 -1.29 -2.76 -6.80
C GLN A 155 -2.41 -3.09 -5.80
N GLU A 156 -2.70 -2.21 -4.87
CA GLU A 156 -3.88 -2.33 -4.02
C GLU A 156 -5.11 -1.91 -4.85
N ILE A 157 -6.07 -2.81 -4.98
CA ILE A 157 -7.34 -2.53 -5.66
C ILE A 157 -8.52 -2.77 -4.72
N PHE A 158 -9.57 -2.01 -4.93
CA PHE A 158 -10.76 -2.03 -4.08
C PHE A 158 -12.01 -2.08 -4.96
N ALA A 159 -12.96 -2.96 -4.62
CA ALA A 159 -14.27 -2.98 -5.24
C ALA A 159 -15.24 -2.16 -4.39
N ASP A 160 -16.04 -1.31 -5.05
CA ASP A 160 -17.04 -0.48 -4.39
C ASP A 160 -18.15 -1.35 -3.79
N GLN A 161 -18.57 -1.05 -2.56
CA GLN A 161 -19.64 -1.79 -1.90
C GLN A 161 -21.04 -1.27 -2.23
N HIS A 162 -21.14 -0.11 -2.90
CA HIS A 162 -22.40 0.55 -3.23
C HIS A 162 -22.70 0.58 -4.72
N GLN A 163 -21.69 0.34 -5.57
CA GLN A 163 -21.84 0.36 -7.02
C GLN A 163 -21.15 -0.84 -7.66
N PHE A 164 -21.94 -1.70 -8.31
CA PHE A 164 -21.40 -2.86 -9.03
C PHE A 164 -20.50 -2.44 -10.20
N ASP A 165 -19.43 -3.21 -10.41
CA ASP A 165 -18.38 -2.95 -11.41
C ASP A 165 -17.64 -1.60 -11.25
N ARG A 166 -17.83 -0.91 -10.12
CA ARG A 166 -16.97 0.22 -9.74
C ARG A 166 -15.77 -0.29 -8.94
N VAL A 167 -14.58 0.01 -9.46
CA VAL A 167 -13.31 -0.46 -8.89
C VAL A 167 -12.27 0.66 -8.84
N TYR A 168 -11.36 0.57 -7.89
CA TYR A 168 -10.32 1.58 -7.66
C TYR A 168 -8.96 0.92 -7.68
N ILE A 169 -7.96 1.64 -8.18
CA ILE A 169 -6.54 1.31 -8.04
C ILE A 169 -5.90 2.38 -7.18
N ALA A 170 -5.42 2.01 -5.98
CA ALA A 170 -4.58 2.86 -5.16
C ALA A 170 -3.16 2.89 -5.73
N SER A 171 -2.60 4.10 -5.88
CA SER A 171 -1.36 4.33 -6.61
C SER A 171 -0.81 5.71 -6.27
N ASN A 172 0.34 6.09 -6.88
CA ASN A 172 0.82 7.49 -6.88
C ASN A 172 -0.31 8.44 -7.32
N TYR A 173 -1.02 8.08 -8.37
CA TYR A 173 -2.21 8.77 -8.85
C TYR A 173 -3.32 7.75 -8.99
N SER A 174 -4.11 7.63 -7.96
CA SER A 174 -5.19 6.66 -7.89
C SER A 174 -6.24 6.90 -8.97
N LYS A 175 -6.84 5.82 -9.44
CA LYS A 175 -7.82 5.82 -10.52
C LYS A 175 -9.08 5.07 -10.11
N VAL A 176 -10.19 5.42 -10.76
CA VAL A 176 -11.48 4.73 -10.64
C VAL A 176 -11.97 4.29 -12.01
N SER A 177 -12.58 3.12 -12.06
CA SER A 177 -13.33 2.60 -13.20
C SER A 177 -14.78 2.35 -12.78
N ASP A 178 -15.72 2.69 -13.62
CA ASP A 178 -17.17 2.45 -13.43
C ASP A 178 -17.69 1.31 -14.33
N ASP A 179 -16.82 0.62 -15.04
CA ASP A 179 -17.17 -0.39 -16.08
C ASP A 179 -16.37 -1.69 -15.94
N GLY A 180 -15.99 -2.03 -14.69
CA GLY A 180 -15.26 -3.25 -14.37
C GLY A 180 -13.81 -3.28 -14.86
N GLY A 181 -13.20 -2.11 -15.01
CA GLY A 181 -11.79 -1.98 -15.37
C GLY A 181 -11.50 -1.80 -16.85
N LYS A 182 -12.52 -1.49 -17.69
CA LYS A 182 -12.31 -1.21 -19.11
C LYS A 182 -11.74 0.18 -19.32
N THR A 183 -12.31 1.17 -18.66
CA THR A 183 -11.85 2.57 -18.73
C THR A 183 -11.54 3.12 -17.34
N TRP A 184 -10.59 4.06 -17.27
CA TRP A 184 -10.10 4.57 -16.00
C TRP A 184 -10.06 6.09 -15.98
N THR A 185 -10.53 6.67 -14.88
CA THR A 185 -10.52 8.12 -14.63
C THR A 185 -9.64 8.41 -13.40
N PRO A 186 -8.72 9.39 -13.47
CA PRO A 186 -7.94 9.80 -12.31
C PRO A 186 -8.84 10.34 -11.18
N ILE A 187 -8.53 9.95 -9.94
CA ILE A 187 -9.16 10.52 -8.75
C ILE A 187 -8.57 11.91 -8.49
N ASN A 188 -9.41 12.85 -8.08
CA ASN A 188 -8.97 14.21 -7.77
C ASN A 188 -7.96 14.20 -6.60
N THR A 189 -6.80 14.82 -6.82
CA THR A 189 -5.72 14.96 -5.81
C THR A 189 -5.62 16.38 -5.23
N LYS A 190 -6.54 17.27 -5.57
CA LYS A 190 -6.53 18.63 -5.03
C LYS A 190 -6.70 18.62 -3.51
N ARG A 191 -5.76 19.22 -2.78
CA ARG A 191 -5.69 19.26 -1.31
C ARG A 191 -5.50 17.89 -0.66
N LYS A 192 -4.97 16.94 -1.39
CA LYS A 192 -4.66 15.61 -0.91
C LYS A 192 -3.24 15.24 -1.34
N HIS A 193 -2.50 14.54 -0.48
CA HIS A 193 -1.25 13.90 -0.89
C HIS A 193 -1.55 12.80 -1.91
N VAL A 194 -0.67 12.60 -2.83
CA VAL A 194 -0.65 11.42 -3.71
C VAL A 194 -0.15 10.19 -2.93
N ASP A 195 0.17 9.11 -3.61
CA ASP A 195 0.75 7.89 -2.99
C ASP A 195 -0.23 7.21 -2.04
N ASP A 196 -1.34 6.73 -2.61
CA ASP A 196 -2.40 6.06 -1.88
C ASP A 196 -2.14 4.57 -1.71
N HIS A 197 -2.42 4.03 -0.52
CA HIS A 197 -2.20 2.63 -0.16
C HIS A 197 -3.43 1.93 0.42
N ALA A 198 -4.38 2.65 0.95
CA ALA A 198 -5.54 2.08 1.59
C ALA A 198 -6.80 2.88 1.32
N MET A 199 -7.93 2.18 1.25
CA MET A 199 -9.24 2.78 1.08
C MET A 199 -10.25 2.07 1.98
N ALA A 200 -11.17 2.83 2.56
CA ALA A 200 -12.28 2.29 3.31
C ALA A 200 -13.57 3.04 2.96
N PHE A 201 -14.65 2.30 2.82
CA PHE A 201 -15.96 2.80 2.49
C PHE A 201 -16.86 2.79 3.73
N HIS A 202 -17.75 3.77 3.84
CA HIS A 202 -18.78 3.72 4.86
C HIS A 202 -19.84 2.66 4.52
N PRO A 203 -20.30 1.86 5.47
CA PRO A 203 -21.17 0.71 5.16
C PRO A 203 -22.51 1.08 4.54
N THR A 204 -23.02 2.30 4.77
CA THR A 204 -24.36 2.73 4.32
C THR A 204 -24.37 4.08 3.60
N ASP A 205 -23.27 4.82 3.60
CA ASP A 205 -23.14 6.12 2.92
C ASP A 205 -22.18 5.99 1.73
N PRO A 206 -22.68 5.96 0.50
CA PRO A 206 -21.84 5.81 -0.69
C PRO A 206 -20.95 7.03 -0.97
N ASP A 207 -21.25 8.18 -0.38
CA ASP A 207 -20.51 9.41 -0.60
C ASP A 207 -19.30 9.53 0.35
N PHE A 208 -19.30 8.75 1.45
CA PHE A 208 -18.23 8.79 2.44
C PHE A 208 -17.14 7.76 2.13
N VAL A 209 -15.91 8.25 1.93
CA VAL A 209 -14.72 7.44 1.66
C VAL A 209 -13.55 7.95 2.51
N LEU A 210 -12.79 7.01 3.08
CA LEU A 210 -11.49 7.28 3.68
C LEU A 210 -10.39 6.78 2.75
N MET A 211 -9.32 7.57 2.62
CA MET A 211 -8.12 7.23 1.86
C MET A 211 -6.89 7.40 2.73
N GLY A 212 -6.08 6.35 2.84
CA GLY A 212 -4.76 6.38 3.47
C GLY A 212 -3.67 6.55 2.42
N SER A 213 -2.80 7.53 2.64
CA SER A 213 -1.66 7.84 1.78
C SER A 213 -0.41 8.11 2.61
N ASP A 214 0.75 8.30 1.96
CA ASP A 214 1.99 8.71 2.62
C ASP A 214 1.84 10.04 3.39
N GLY A 215 0.92 10.91 2.98
CA GLY A 215 0.60 12.16 3.69
C GLY A 215 -0.36 12.02 4.86
N GLY A 216 -0.87 10.81 5.15
CA GLY A 216 -1.83 10.56 6.22
C GLY A 216 -3.21 10.14 5.73
N ILE A 217 -4.24 10.37 6.55
CA ILE A 217 -5.62 9.98 6.22
C ILE A 217 -6.42 11.18 5.71
N TYR A 218 -7.13 10.96 4.63
CA TYR A 218 -8.06 11.91 4.01
C TYR A 218 -9.47 11.34 3.99
N MET A 219 -10.47 12.18 4.21
CA MET A 219 -11.88 11.82 4.10
C MET A 219 -12.56 12.62 3.00
N SER A 220 -13.49 11.99 2.32
CA SER A 220 -14.42 12.60 1.37
C SER A 220 -15.86 12.32 1.79
N HIS A 221 -16.76 13.26 1.54
CA HIS A 221 -18.21 13.14 1.71
C HIS A 221 -18.96 13.36 0.39
N ASP A 222 -18.26 13.25 -0.73
CA ASP A 222 -18.79 13.53 -2.07
C ASP A 222 -18.14 12.63 -3.13
N ARG A 223 -17.93 11.36 -2.78
CA ARG A 223 -17.32 10.34 -3.65
C ARG A 223 -15.99 10.76 -4.24
N MET A 224 -15.10 11.31 -3.40
CA MET A 224 -13.74 11.71 -3.76
C MET A 224 -13.66 12.95 -4.69
N ALA A 225 -14.74 13.71 -4.85
CA ALA A 225 -14.69 14.99 -5.55
C ALA A 225 -13.89 16.04 -4.77
N ASN A 226 -13.99 16.02 -3.44
CA ASN A 226 -13.20 16.85 -2.55
C ASN A 226 -12.67 16.06 -1.35
N TRP A 227 -11.52 16.51 -0.81
CA TRP A 227 -10.83 15.86 0.28
C TRP A 227 -10.63 16.79 1.48
N ARG A 228 -10.79 16.20 2.67
CA ARG A 228 -10.44 16.81 3.95
C ARG A 228 -9.36 16.00 4.63
N TYR A 229 -8.25 16.63 4.96
CA TYR A 229 -7.17 16.01 5.74
C TYR A 229 -7.58 15.82 7.20
N MET A 230 -7.27 14.67 7.78
CA MET A 230 -7.51 14.34 9.19
C MET A 230 -6.31 14.74 10.05
N ALA A 231 -6.23 16.02 10.42
CA ALA A 231 -5.09 16.62 11.13
C ALA A 231 -5.00 16.26 12.63
N ASN A 232 -5.97 15.54 13.17
CA ASN A 232 -6.07 15.26 14.60
C ASN A 232 -5.47 13.90 15.01
N LEU A 233 -4.81 13.20 14.11
CA LEU A 233 -4.13 11.95 14.41
C LEU A 233 -2.74 12.28 14.98
N PRO A 234 -2.40 11.85 16.21
CA PRO A 234 -1.11 12.14 16.83
C PRO A 234 -0.04 11.12 16.37
N LEU A 235 0.11 10.95 15.06
CA LEU A 235 1.00 9.97 14.46
C LEU A 235 1.91 10.65 13.44
N THR A 236 3.22 10.44 13.59
CA THR A 236 4.23 10.83 12.60
C THR A 236 5.40 9.85 12.69
N GLN A 237 5.93 9.47 11.54
CA GLN A 237 7.12 8.64 11.45
C GLN A 237 8.28 9.47 10.91
N PHE A 238 9.28 9.72 11.76
CA PHE A 238 10.49 10.40 11.35
C PHE A 238 11.62 9.40 11.08
N TYR A 239 12.42 9.67 10.05
CA TYR A 239 13.64 8.91 9.78
C TYR A 239 14.71 9.15 10.84
N LYS A 240 14.95 10.41 11.14
CA LYS A 240 15.96 10.84 12.13
C LYS A 240 15.54 12.12 12.80
N VAL A 241 16.05 12.31 14.01
CA VAL A 241 15.81 13.48 14.86
C VAL A 241 17.14 14.11 15.23
N ALA A 242 17.23 15.44 15.20
CA ALA A 242 18.38 16.21 15.65
C ALA A 242 17.91 17.41 16.50
N PRO A 243 18.35 17.55 17.74
CA PRO A 243 18.17 18.78 18.52
C PRO A 243 19.23 19.81 18.16
N ASP A 244 18.91 21.12 18.29
CA ASP A 244 19.91 22.20 18.31
C ASP A 244 20.42 22.48 19.74
N ASP A 245 21.38 23.41 19.87
CA ASP A 245 21.98 23.81 21.11
C ASP A 245 21.26 25.03 21.75
N GLY A 246 20.02 25.33 21.35
CA GLY A 246 19.23 26.47 21.83
C GLY A 246 19.04 26.47 23.33
N LYS A 247 19.21 27.61 23.96
CA LYS A 247 19.03 27.83 25.42
C LYS A 247 17.95 28.86 25.68
N PRO A 248 17.14 28.69 26.71
CA PRO A 248 17.09 27.60 27.71
C PRO A 248 16.44 26.31 27.16
N PHE A 249 15.77 26.35 26.00
CA PHE A 249 15.10 25.21 25.40
C PHE A 249 15.56 25.04 23.95
N TYR A 250 15.93 23.83 23.62
CA TYR A 250 16.34 23.47 22.27
C TYR A 250 15.14 23.26 21.34
N THR A 251 15.39 23.36 20.03
CA THR A 251 14.46 22.98 18.97
C THR A 251 14.77 21.58 18.49
N VAL A 252 13.76 20.78 18.28
CA VAL A 252 13.87 19.43 17.68
C VAL A 252 13.57 19.54 16.19
N TYR A 253 14.42 18.97 15.38
CA TYR A 253 14.24 18.88 13.94
C TYR A 253 14.14 17.43 13.50
N ALA A 254 13.20 17.14 12.61
CA ALA A 254 12.95 15.78 12.15
C ALA A 254 12.46 15.75 10.70
N GLY A 255 12.98 14.83 9.92
CA GLY A 255 12.60 14.58 8.53
C GLY A 255 11.75 13.34 8.38
N ALA A 256 10.65 13.46 7.65
CA ALA A 256 9.79 12.34 7.27
C ALA A 256 9.84 12.13 5.76
N GLN A 257 9.72 10.90 5.32
CA GLN A 257 9.62 10.59 3.89
C GLN A 257 8.39 11.29 3.30
N ASP A 258 8.57 11.93 2.15
CA ASP A 258 7.53 12.63 1.38
C ASP A 258 6.76 13.72 2.12
N ASN A 259 6.99 13.89 3.45
CA ASN A 259 6.27 14.81 4.33
C ASN A 259 7.17 15.89 4.93
N SER A 260 8.26 16.23 4.25
CA SER A 260 9.11 17.37 4.59
C SER A 260 9.98 17.19 5.85
N THR A 261 10.83 18.16 6.10
CA THR A 261 11.56 18.30 7.36
C THR A 261 10.95 19.41 8.18
N GLN A 262 10.67 19.12 9.44
CA GLN A 262 9.99 20.02 10.37
C GLN A 262 10.88 20.35 11.56
N GLY A 263 10.66 21.53 12.15
CA GLY A 263 11.25 21.95 13.41
C GLY A 263 10.17 22.30 14.40
N GLY A 264 10.39 21.97 15.67
CA GLY A 264 9.46 22.27 16.74
C GLY A 264 10.15 22.45 18.10
N PRO A 265 9.57 23.19 19.04
CA PRO A 265 10.19 23.46 20.34
C PRO A 265 10.20 22.20 21.22
N SER A 266 11.23 22.04 22.06
CA SER A 266 11.28 20.99 23.08
C SER A 266 10.33 21.22 24.23
N ARG A 267 9.94 22.48 24.47
CA ARG A 267 9.03 22.93 25.55
C ARG A 267 8.20 24.13 25.15
N THR A 268 7.14 24.38 25.90
CA THR A 268 6.29 25.55 25.81
C THR A 268 5.91 26.01 27.23
N ASN A 269 5.59 27.30 27.40
CA ASN A 269 5.06 27.85 28.65
C ASN A 269 3.53 27.72 28.74
N ARG A 270 2.89 27.14 27.78
CA ARG A 270 1.43 26.96 27.78
C ARG A 270 1.05 25.69 28.52
N GLU A 271 -0.01 25.76 29.34
CA GLU A 271 -0.55 24.61 30.06
C GLU A 271 -0.99 23.47 29.10
N GLU A 272 -1.49 23.83 27.90
CA GLU A 272 -1.94 22.88 26.92
C GLU A 272 -0.78 22.18 26.16
N GLY A 273 0.44 22.52 26.42
CA GLY A 273 1.62 21.92 25.81
C GLY A 273 1.93 22.41 24.40
N ILE A 274 2.72 21.62 23.69
CA ILE A 274 3.13 21.87 22.29
C ILE A 274 1.98 21.51 21.36
N LYS A 275 1.64 22.42 20.43
CA LYS A 275 0.57 22.25 19.44
C LYS A 275 1.15 22.19 18.02
N ASN A 276 0.36 21.72 17.06
CA ASN A 276 0.77 21.68 15.65
C ASN A 276 1.25 23.03 15.11
N LYS A 277 0.66 24.14 15.55
CA LYS A 277 1.08 25.49 15.17
C LYS A 277 2.47 25.89 15.63
N ASP A 278 3.07 25.16 16.56
CA ASP A 278 4.41 25.41 17.07
C ASP A 278 5.49 24.74 16.22
N TRP A 279 5.07 23.84 15.34
CA TRP A 279 5.91 23.21 14.34
C TRP A 279 5.97 24.07 13.08
N PHE A 280 7.14 24.16 12.49
CA PHE A 280 7.39 24.92 11.26
C PHE A 280 8.12 24.05 10.24
N LEU A 281 7.76 24.26 8.99
CA LEU A 281 8.40 23.60 7.88
C LEU A 281 9.76 24.25 7.62
N THR A 282 10.78 23.42 7.43
CA THR A 282 12.11 23.93 7.18
C THR A 282 12.62 23.58 5.78
N LEU A 283 12.20 22.43 5.24
CA LEU A 283 12.46 22.00 3.88
C LEU A 283 11.28 21.18 3.40
N GLY A 284 10.77 21.49 2.20
CA GLY A 284 9.73 20.71 1.55
C GLY A 284 10.29 19.49 0.83
N GLY A 285 9.43 18.53 0.51
CA GLY A 285 9.76 17.31 -0.22
C GLY A 285 10.15 16.16 0.72
N ASP A 286 11.08 15.35 0.27
CA ASP A 286 11.53 14.17 0.99
C ASP A 286 12.51 14.56 2.12
N GLY A 287 12.06 14.47 3.36
CA GLY A 287 12.85 14.82 4.54
C GLY A 287 13.63 13.60 5.03
N HIS A 288 14.96 13.67 5.14
CA HIS A 288 15.77 12.56 5.63
C HIS A 288 16.60 12.92 6.86
N GLN A 289 17.62 13.74 6.74
CA GLN A 289 18.55 14.10 7.82
C GLN A 289 18.90 15.57 7.80
N ARG A 290 19.08 16.16 8.99
CA ARG A 290 19.65 17.48 9.17
C ARG A 290 21.04 17.41 9.75
N LEU A 291 21.91 18.29 9.28
CA LEU A 291 23.15 18.65 9.94
C LEU A 291 22.99 20.07 10.48
N LEU A 292 23.23 20.24 11.77
CA LEU A 292 23.28 21.52 12.44
C LEU A 292 24.75 21.92 12.61
N SER A 293 25.12 23.13 12.15
CA SER A 293 26.44 23.67 12.41
C SER A 293 26.49 24.24 13.84
N GLN A 294 27.46 23.79 14.63
CA GLN A 294 27.68 24.28 15.98
C GLN A 294 28.09 25.77 16.05
N ALA A 295 28.64 26.32 14.95
CA ALA A 295 29.24 27.65 14.97
C ALA A 295 28.29 28.82 14.62
N THR A 296 27.20 28.56 13.87
CA THR A 296 26.44 29.66 13.24
C THR A 296 24.93 29.49 13.26
N GLN A 297 24.37 28.43 13.86
CA GLN A 297 22.96 28.05 13.72
C GLN A 297 22.47 27.97 12.24
N ILE A 298 23.42 27.82 11.31
CA ILE A 298 23.12 27.65 9.89
C ILE A 298 22.64 26.22 9.65
N LEU A 299 21.44 26.13 9.14
CA LEU A 299 20.75 24.92 8.87
C LEU A 299 21.15 24.36 7.51
N CYS A 300 21.94 23.30 7.47
CA CYS A 300 22.16 22.52 6.26
C CYS A 300 21.13 21.41 6.17
N THR A 301 20.26 21.47 5.17
CA THR A 301 19.28 20.42 4.89
C THR A 301 19.79 19.56 3.73
N LEU A 302 19.89 18.25 3.97
CA LEU A 302 20.10 17.29 2.90
C LEU A 302 18.72 16.72 2.55
N SER A 303 18.25 16.96 1.33
CA SER A 303 17.05 16.29 0.80
C SER A 303 17.41 14.86 0.39
N GLY A 304 16.54 13.92 0.71
CA GLY A 304 16.72 12.53 0.39
C GLY A 304 16.94 12.28 -1.11
N SER A 305 17.75 11.35 -1.46
CA SER A 305 18.17 10.85 -2.77
C SER A 305 19.21 11.61 -3.58
N LYS A 306 19.60 12.85 -3.26
CA LYS A 306 20.76 13.49 -3.90
C LYS A 306 21.68 14.10 -2.83
N VAL A 307 22.81 13.48 -2.61
CA VAL A 307 23.93 14.10 -1.91
C VAL A 307 24.52 15.12 -2.88
N ILE A 308 24.29 16.41 -2.62
CA ILE A 308 25.02 17.47 -3.29
C ILE A 308 26.18 17.83 -2.37
N TRP A 309 27.41 17.50 -2.80
CA TRP A 309 28.65 17.90 -2.15
C TRP A 309 28.94 19.36 -2.46
#